data_9d00f880fe7b826f647ff5af5fae7449
#
_entry.id   9d00f880fe7b826f647ff5af5fae7449
#
_cell.length_a   1.000
_cell.length_b   1.000
_cell.length_c   1.000
_cell.angle_alpha   90.00
_cell.angle_beta   90.00
_cell.angle_gamma   90.00
#
_symmetry.space_group_name_H-M   'P 1'
#
loop_
_entity.id
_entity.type
_entity.pdbx_description
1 polymer ?
#
loop_
_entity_poly.entity_id
_entity_poly.type
_entity_poly.pdbx_seq_one_letter_code
_entity_poly.pdbx_strand_id
1 'polypeptide(L)'
;MCIRDSITAAWIALADALDHLTQSGAIACSPILRKVAAVSVGIRGEKILLDLDYEEDRSVDTDMNFVIDENGRFIEIQGTAEGMPFTNEQLQGMINLAQKGIGELIALQLASRVSAEQ
;
A
#
# COMPACT_ATOMS: atom_id res chain seq x y z
N MET A 1 -14.87 -3.10 1.37
CA MET A 1 -13.96 -2.03 0.91
C MET A 1 -12.78 -1.99 1.87
N CYS A 2 -11.59 -2.20 1.38
CA CYS A 2 -10.39 -2.18 2.20
C CYS A 2 -9.86 -0.74 2.29
N ILE A 3 -9.51 -0.27 3.51
CA ILE A 3 -8.93 1.07 3.71
C ILE A 3 -7.63 1.21 2.92
N ARG A 4 -6.88 0.14 2.78
CA ARG A 4 -5.60 0.08 2.04
C ARG A 4 -5.76 0.33 0.55
N ASP A 5 -6.78 -0.28 -0.08
CA ASP A 5 -7.11 -0.03 -1.49
C ASP A 5 -7.47 1.43 -1.70
N SER A 6 -8.19 2.01 -0.73
CA SER A 6 -8.56 3.43 -0.75
C SER A 6 -7.33 4.34 -0.68
N ILE A 7 -6.32 4.03 0.13
CA ILE A 7 -5.06 4.81 0.20
C ILE A 7 -4.33 4.76 -1.14
N THR A 8 -4.18 3.58 -1.72
CA THR A 8 -3.50 3.37 -3.01
C THR A 8 -4.23 4.08 -4.15
N ALA A 9 -5.57 3.98 -4.20
CA ALA A 9 -6.40 4.66 -5.20
C ALA A 9 -6.47 6.17 -5.00
N ALA A 10 -6.54 6.64 -3.76
CA ALA A 10 -6.60 8.06 -3.43
C ALA A 10 -5.34 8.80 -3.89
N TRP A 11 -4.17 8.16 -3.83
CA TRP A 11 -2.95 8.75 -4.37
C TRP A 11 -3.07 9.01 -5.88
N ILE A 12 -3.62 8.07 -6.66
CA ILE A 12 -3.84 8.23 -8.11
C ILE A 12 -4.79 9.41 -8.36
N ALA A 13 -5.94 9.42 -7.69
CA ALA A 13 -6.94 10.47 -7.84
C ALA A 13 -6.39 11.85 -7.50
N LEU A 14 -5.63 11.97 -6.41
CA LEU A 14 -4.97 13.21 -6.02
C LEU A 14 -3.93 13.65 -7.05
N ALA A 15 -3.11 12.73 -7.54
CA ALA A 15 -2.10 13.03 -8.54
C ALA A 15 -2.73 13.55 -9.84
N ASP A 16 -3.80 12.90 -10.32
CA ASP A 16 -4.52 13.33 -11.53
C ASP A 16 -5.16 14.70 -11.35
N ALA A 17 -5.76 14.97 -10.19
CA ALA A 17 -6.34 16.28 -9.89
C ALA A 17 -5.27 17.39 -9.85
N LEU A 18 -4.11 17.12 -9.28
CA LEU A 18 -3.02 18.09 -9.20
C LEU A 18 -2.35 18.32 -10.56
N ASP A 19 -2.25 17.31 -11.40
CA ASP A 19 -1.78 17.46 -12.78
C ASP A 19 -2.73 18.35 -13.59
N HIS A 20 -4.05 18.16 -13.43
CA HIS A 20 -5.04 19.03 -14.06
C HIS A 20 -4.89 20.50 -13.61
N LEU A 21 -4.70 20.73 -12.31
CA LEU A 21 -4.49 22.09 -11.78
C LEU A 21 -3.18 22.70 -12.26
N THR A 22 -2.13 21.91 -12.41
CA THR A 22 -0.84 22.38 -12.96
C THR A 22 -0.97 22.73 -14.43
N GLN A 23 -1.63 21.89 -15.24
CA GLN A 23 -1.86 22.13 -16.67
C GLN A 23 -2.74 23.37 -16.92
N SER A 24 -3.73 23.60 -16.07
CA SER A 24 -4.60 24.79 -16.15
C SER A 24 -3.93 26.07 -15.64
N GLY A 25 -2.74 25.98 -15.08
CA GLY A 25 -2.01 27.12 -14.51
C GLY A 25 -2.54 27.59 -13.14
N ALA A 26 -3.46 26.83 -12.52
CA ALA A 26 -3.97 27.16 -11.19
C ALA A 26 -2.92 27.00 -10.08
N ILE A 27 -1.98 26.08 -10.27
CA ILE A 27 -0.78 25.91 -9.45
C ILE A 27 0.46 25.85 -10.33
N ALA A 28 1.59 26.30 -9.80
CA ALA A 28 2.85 26.38 -10.57
C ALA A 28 3.50 24.99 -10.77
N CYS A 29 3.35 24.09 -9.80
CA CYS A 29 3.88 22.73 -9.85
C CYS A 29 3.08 21.81 -8.92
N SER A 30 3.18 20.51 -9.15
CA SER A 30 2.54 19.53 -8.27
C SER A 30 3.18 19.54 -6.89
N PRO A 31 2.39 19.64 -5.80
CA PRO A 31 2.89 19.59 -4.43
C PRO A 31 3.14 18.15 -3.92
N ILE A 32 2.95 17.13 -4.74
CA ILE A 32 3.19 15.74 -4.35
C ILE A 32 4.68 15.53 -4.09
N LEU A 33 4.99 15.12 -2.87
CA LEU A 33 6.37 14.84 -2.46
C LEU A 33 6.81 13.41 -2.79
N ARG A 34 5.89 12.45 -2.73
CA ARG A 34 6.19 11.01 -2.87
C ARG A 34 4.99 10.22 -3.38
N LYS A 35 5.29 9.09 -4.02
CA LYS A 35 4.28 8.06 -4.29
C LYS A 35 4.14 7.19 -3.06
N VAL A 36 2.92 6.80 -2.73
CA VAL A 36 2.63 5.92 -1.60
C VAL A 36 1.59 4.87 -2.00
N ALA A 37 1.72 3.71 -1.42
CA ALA A 37 0.71 2.65 -1.52
C ALA A 37 0.60 1.91 -0.18
N ALA A 38 -0.47 1.17 -0.02
CA ALA A 38 -0.75 0.42 1.20
C ALA A 38 -1.16 -1.02 0.89
N VAL A 39 -0.73 -1.95 1.72
CA VAL A 39 -1.12 -3.37 1.66
C VAL A 39 -1.41 -3.91 3.05
N SER A 40 -2.19 -5.00 3.12
CA SER A 40 -2.27 -5.86 4.28
C SER A 40 -1.42 -7.11 4.10
N VAL A 41 -0.83 -7.57 5.18
CA VAL A 41 -0.11 -8.83 5.25
C VAL A 41 -0.55 -9.55 6.52
N GLY A 42 -0.83 -10.83 6.43
CA GLY A 42 -1.26 -11.61 7.59
C GLY A 42 -0.51 -12.93 7.74
N ILE A 43 -0.61 -13.51 8.92
CA ILE A 43 -0.10 -14.85 9.21
C ILE A 43 -1.27 -15.77 9.48
N ARG A 44 -1.29 -16.91 8.78
CA ARG A 44 -2.22 -18.01 9.04
C ARG A 44 -1.43 -19.29 9.22
N GLY A 45 -1.30 -19.73 10.49
CA GLY A 45 -0.41 -20.81 10.84
C GLY A 45 1.05 -20.44 10.59
N GLU A 46 1.71 -21.14 9.65
CA GLU A 46 3.09 -20.86 9.24
C GLU A 46 3.21 -20.03 7.95
N LYS A 47 2.08 -19.70 7.32
CA LYS A 47 2.07 -18.99 6.02
C LYS A 47 1.88 -17.49 6.23
N ILE A 48 2.69 -16.72 5.51
CA ILE A 48 2.52 -15.27 5.38
C ILE A 48 1.76 -15.01 4.08
N LEU A 49 0.67 -14.25 4.17
CA LEU A 49 -0.23 -13.91 3.07
C LEU A 49 -0.16 -12.41 2.79
N LEU A 50 -0.15 -12.05 1.50
CA LEU A 50 -0.18 -10.67 1.04
C LEU A 50 -1.56 -10.33 0.50
N ASP A 51 -2.01 -9.10 0.76
CA ASP A 51 -3.26 -8.53 0.24
C ASP A 51 -4.47 -9.37 0.64
N LEU A 52 -4.69 -9.43 1.95
CA LEU A 52 -5.75 -10.24 2.56
C LEU A 52 -7.12 -9.84 2.03
N ASP A 53 -7.87 -10.80 1.50
CA ASP A 53 -9.29 -10.63 1.26
C ASP A 53 -10.09 -10.69 2.58
N TYR A 54 -11.40 -10.45 2.52
CA TYR A 54 -12.24 -10.39 3.71
C TYR A 54 -12.30 -11.73 4.47
N GLU A 55 -12.31 -12.87 3.76
CA GLU A 55 -12.34 -14.20 4.37
C GLU A 55 -10.97 -14.56 4.97
N GLU A 56 -9.89 -14.17 4.31
CA GLU A 56 -8.53 -14.34 4.82
C GLU A 56 -8.31 -13.47 6.05
N ASP A 57 -8.69 -12.20 6.02
CA ASP A 57 -8.57 -11.24 7.12
C ASP A 57 -9.25 -11.74 8.41
N ARG A 58 -10.42 -12.40 8.28
CA ARG A 58 -11.11 -13.00 9.41
C ARG A 58 -10.48 -14.29 9.96
N SER A 59 -9.61 -14.92 9.19
CA SER A 59 -9.05 -16.24 9.49
C SER A 59 -7.56 -16.21 9.81
N VAL A 60 -6.91 -15.04 9.77
CA VAL A 60 -5.49 -14.91 10.11
C VAL A 60 -5.28 -14.76 11.61
N ASP A 61 -4.16 -15.29 12.09
CA ASP A 61 -3.73 -15.16 13.50
C ASP A 61 -3.14 -13.76 13.78
N THR A 62 -2.60 -13.14 12.75
CA THR A 62 -2.01 -11.79 12.79
C THR A 62 -2.39 -11.04 11.54
N ASP A 63 -2.85 -9.80 11.69
CA ASP A 63 -3.07 -8.84 10.61
C ASP A 63 -2.16 -7.63 10.79
N MET A 64 -1.43 -7.27 9.72
CA MET A 64 -0.59 -6.08 9.68
C MET A 64 -0.88 -5.25 8.45
N ASN A 65 -0.88 -3.94 8.63
CA ASN A 65 -1.05 -2.95 7.58
C ASN A 65 0.24 -2.16 7.40
N PHE A 66 0.62 -1.96 6.15
CA PHE A 66 1.80 -1.22 5.78
C PHE A 66 1.44 -0.10 4.81
N VAL A 67 1.95 1.11 5.06
CA VAL A 67 1.98 2.23 4.12
C VAL A 67 3.45 2.55 3.85
N ILE A 68 3.87 2.46 2.61
CA ILE A 68 5.28 2.57 2.22
C ILE A 68 5.41 3.51 1.01
N ASP A 69 6.48 4.30 0.97
CA ASP A 69 6.79 5.17 -0.17
C ASP A 69 7.57 4.43 -1.29
N GLU A 70 7.75 5.09 -2.42
CA GLU A 70 8.47 4.57 -3.59
C GLU A 70 9.94 4.20 -3.35
N ASN A 71 10.52 4.66 -2.24
CA ASN A 71 11.88 4.35 -1.85
C ASN A 71 11.97 3.22 -0.81
N GLY A 72 10.84 2.54 -0.54
CA GLY A 72 10.76 1.46 0.43
C GLY A 72 10.76 1.93 1.90
N ARG A 73 10.51 3.23 2.15
CA ARG A 73 10.46 3.80 3.50
C ARG A 73 9.06 3.71 4.07
N PHE A 74 8.99 3.34 5.32
CA PHE A 74 7.71 3.15 6.02
C PHE A 74 7.12 4.49 6.46
N ILE A 75 5.83 4.67 6.18
CA ILE A 75 5.00 5.78 6.65
C ILE A 75 4.17 5.30 7.83
N GLU A 76 3.62 4.09 7.72
CA GLU A 76 2.83 3.46 8.76
C GLU A 76 3.09 1.97 8.80
N ILE A 77 3.19 1.43 10.00
CA ILE A 77 3.17 0.00 10.31
C ILE A 77 2.18 -0.17 11.46
N GLN A 78 1.11 -0.92 11.22
CA GLN A 78 0.11 -1.23 12.23
C GLN A 78 -0.18 -2.72 12.19
N GLY A 79 -0.20 -3.36 13.34
CA GLY A 79 -0.54 -4.77 13.39
C GLY A 79 -0.80 -5.28 14.79
N THR A 80 -1.58 -6.35 14.85
CA THR A 80 -1.96 -7.03 16.09
C THR A 80 -2.00 -8.52 15.86
N ALA A 81 -1.44 -9.27 16.81
CA ALA A 81 -1.66 -10.71 16.89
C ALA A 81 -2.96 -10.95 17.66
N GLU A 82 -3.97 -11.49 17.00
CA GLU A 82 -5.25 -11.84 17.62
C GLU A 82 -5.22 -13.26 18.21
N GLY A 83 -4.33 -14.11 17.69
CA GLY A 83 -4.09 -15.47 18.16
C GLY A 83 -2.72 -15.61 18.82
N MET A 84 -1.83 -16.38 18.21
CA MET A 84 -0.46 -16.55 18.71
C MET A 84 0.42 -15.33 18.38
N PRO A 85 1.26 -14.88 19.33
CA PRO A 85 2.26 -13.85 19.03
C PRO A 85 3.18 -14.27 17.89
N PHE A 86 3.55 -13.32 17.04
CA PHE A 86 4.47 -13.57 15.93
C PHE A 86 5.94 -13.36 16.34
N THR A 87 6.82 -14.09 15.71
CA THR A 87 8.27 -13.99 15.93
C THR A 87 8.90 -12.85 15.15
N ASN A 88 10.17 -12.52 15.47
CA ASN A 88 10.93 -11.54 14.69
C ASN A 88 11.13 -11.99 13.23
N GLU A 89 11.34 -13.28 12.99
CA GLU A 89 11.48 -13.86 11.65
C GLU A 89 10.19 -13.70 10.85
N GLN A 90 9.05 -13.92 11.48
CA GLN A 90 7.74 -13.72 10.86
C GLN A 90 7.49 -12.24 10.56
N LEU A 91 7.84 -11.34 11.47
CA LEU A 91 7.76 -9.89 11.22
C LEU A 91 8.62 -9.48 10.00
N GLN A 92 9.84 -9.96 9.94
CA GLN A 92 10.72 -9.66 8.80
C GLN A 92 10.18 -10.22 7.49
N GLY A 93 9.58 -11.41 7.52
CA GLY A 93 8.90 -12.00 6.37
C GLY A 93 7.71 -11.14 5.88
N MET A 94 6.89 -10.65 6.81
CA MET A 94 5.77 -9.73 6.50
C MET A 94 6.26 -8.42 5.91
N ILE A 95 7.32 -7.82 6.45
CA ILE A 95 7.93 -6.60 5.94
C ILE A 95 8.43 -6.80 4.50
N ASN A 96 9.17 -7.86 4.24
CA ASN A 96 9.71 -8.15 2.90
C ASN A 96 8.57 -8.34 1.88
N LEU A 97 7.53 -9.06 2.25
CA LEU A 97 6.37 -9.29 1.39
C LEU A 97 5.59 -8.00 1.12
N ALA A 98 5.40 -7.16 2.14
CA ALA A 98 4.75 -5.85 2.00
C ALA A 98 5.54 -4.92 1.07
N GLN A 99 6.86 -4.83 1.22
CA GLN A 99 7.71 -4.02 0.35
C GLN A 99 7.62 -4.46 -1.12
N LYS A 100 7.62 -5.77 -1.37
CA LYS A 100 7.43 -6.32 -2.72
C LYS A 100 6.06 -5.92 -3.30
N GLY A 101 4.99 -6.18 -2.57
CA GLY A 101 3.61 -5.87 -3.01
C GLY A 101 3.40 -4.38 -3.27
N ILE A 102 3.92 -3.51 -2.40
CA ILE A 102 3.83 -2.05 -2.58
C ILE A 102 4.64 -1.59 -3.79
N GLY A 103 5.81 -2.17 -4.03
CA GLY A 103 6.58 -1.88 -5.24
C GLY A 103 5.80 -2.18 -6.52
N GLU A 104 5.10 -3.30 -6.56
CA GLU A 104 4.22 -3.69 -7.67
C GLU A 104 3.02 -2.73 -7.81
N LEU A 105 2.39 -2.33 -6.71
CA LEU A 105 1.28 -1.36 -6.72
C LEU A 105 1.71 0.01 -7.22
N ILE A 106 2.87 0.51 -6.79
CA ILE A 106 3.41 1.79 -7.27
C ILE A 106 3.70 1.73 -8.77
N ALA A 107 4.23 0.62 -9.28
CA ALA A 107 4.42 0.43 -10.71
C ALA A 107 3.08 0.47 -11.48
N LEU A 108 2.03 -0.16 -10.95
CA LEU A 108 0.67 -0.13 -11.51
C LEU A 108 0.05 1.28 -11.45
N GLN A 109 0.24 2.02 -10.36
CA GLN A 109 -0.20 3.41 -10.25
C GLN A 109 0.38 4.26 -11.38
N LEU A 110 1.67 4.12 -11.67
CA LEU A 110 2.33 4.85 -12.74
C LEU A 110 1.81 4.43 -14.12
N ALA A 111 1.67 3.13 -14.36
CA ALA A 111 1.17 2.60 -15.63
C ALA A 111 -0.27 3.05 -15.92
N SER A 112 -1.15 3.09 -14.91
CA SER A 112 -2.54 3.53 -15.07
C SER A 112 -2.64 5.01 -15.48
N ARG A 113 -1.75 5.86 -14.96
CA ARG A 113 -1.73 7.28 -15.27
C ARG A 113 -1.20 7.57 -16.69
N VAL A 114 -0.18 6.85 -17.13
CA VAL A 114 0.34 6.97 -18.52
C VAL A 114 -0.73 6.58 -19.54
N SER A 115 -1.56 5.57 -19.24
CA SER A 115 -2.64 5.14 -20.14
C SER A 115 -3.79 6.16 -20.22
N ALA A 116 -3.99 6.98 -19.21
CA ALA A 116 -5.04 8.00 -19.20
C ALA A 116 -4.68 9.27 -20.00
N GLU A 117 -3.41 9.49 -20.31
CA GLU A 117 -2.93 10.61 -21.12
C GLU A 117 -2.99 10.35 -22.65
N GLN A 118 -3.38 9.16 -23.06
CA GLN A 118 -3.58 8.76 -24.47
C GLN A 118 -5.06 8.81 -24.86
#